data_fed6cde76d6bb4512fbdf73cb82483f7
#
_entry.id   fed6cde76d6bb4512fbdf73cb82483f7
#
_cell.length_a   1.000
_cell.length_b   1.000
_cell.length_c   1.000
_cell.angle_alpha   90.00
_cell.angle_beta   90.00
_cell.angle_gamma   90.00
#
_symmetry.space_group_name_H-M   'P 1'
#
loop_
_entity.id
_entity.type
_entity.pdbx_description
1 polymer ?
#
loop_
_entity_poly.entity_id
_entity_poly.type
_entity_poly.pdbx_seq_one_letter_code
_entity_poly.pdbx_strand_id
1 'polypeptide(L)'
;IVEYIGQTRGWFYLLHVLATALFDRPAFRTAVSHGIVLGSDGRKMSKSLRNYPDVNEVFDRDGSDAMRWFLMASPILRGGNLIVTEEGIRAEVRGVLLPLWNAWYFFSLYANTVNDGEGYLAKAVTPEQAANLPEMDRYLLARTHDLAIAVTTAADAYDVAGACALIRDHIDLLTNWYVRTQRERFWAEDTDAYDTLWTGLEALTRIMAPFAPLITEEIWRGLTGGESVHLTDWPVVDGLVEPGLVADPDLVAAMDRVREVVSAAHALRKANKMRVRQPLRSLAVITDAPAALSPFAALVASELNVKAVALEDLASEAAGTYGVVTKLTVNARAAGPRLGKNVQAVIKASREGDWSEVDGVVTAGGIELAEGEYELSTVASGEGEGEVAVAVLPGGGFIVLDLALDADLRAEGYARDVVRQVQDARKAADLHVSDRIELRLGVTEHHLAAAQTHREFIAKETLAVALELDPIADADLPEGSAALVSLALYQGDNTDQSAKPDQSAIADQGDNA
;
A
#
# COMPACT_ATOMS: atom_id res chain seq x y z
N ILE A 1 -1.69 -35.49 -2.93
CA ILE A 1 -1.78 -35.61 -4.39
C ILE A 1 -2.49 -34.38 -4.97
N VAL A 2 -1.99 -33.82 -6.06
CA VAL A 2 -2.52 -32.60 -6.69
C VAL A 2 -2.68 -32.82 -8.18
N GLU A 3 -3.86 -32.51 -8.71
CA GLU A 3 -4.11 -32.55 -10.15
C GLU A 3 -5.43 -31.80 -10.53
N TYR A 4 -5.62 -31.64 -11.81
CA TYR A 4 -6.83 -31.05 -12.36
C TYR A 4 -8.07 -31.95 -12.10
N ILE A 5 -9.22 -31.32 -11.88
CA ILE A 5 -10.48 -31.98 -11.45
C ILE A 5 -10.86 -33.23 -12.28
N GLY A 6 -10.50 -33.29 -13.56
CA GLY A 6 -10.77 -34.47 -14.40
C GLY A 6 -10.11 -35.75 -13.93
N GLN A 7 -9.04 -35.68 -13.14
CA GLN A 7 -8.32 -36.84 -12.62
C GLN A 7 -9.05 -37.53 -11.45
N THR A 8 -10.07 -36.93 -10.91
CA THR A 8 -10.96 -37.57 -9.91
C THR A 8 -11.67 -38.80 -10.46
N ARG A 9 -11.88 -38.87 -11.79
CA ARG A 9 -12.34 -40.07 -12.52
C ARG A 9 -11.24 -40.72 -13.38
N GLY A 10 -10.00 -40.33 -13.21
CA GLY A 10 -8.81 -40.83 -13.89
C GLY A 10 -7.88 -41.54 -12.93
N TRP A 11 -6.62 -41.10 -12.89
CA TRP A 11 -5.62 -41.83 -12.14
C TRP A 11 -5.76 -41.70 -10.61
N PHE A 12 -6.40 -40.70 -10.04
CA PHE A 12 -6.75 -40.67 -8.62
C PHE A 12 -7.64 -41.85 -8.25
N TYR A 13 -8.68 -42.07 -9.03
CA TYR A 13 -9.58 -43.19 -8.84
C TYR A 13 -8.86 -44.55 -8.99
N LEU A 14 -8.11 -44.71 -10.07
CA LEU A 14 -7.40 -45.98 -10.35
C LEU A 14 -6.34 -46.29 -9.27
N LEU A 15 -5.58 -45.26 -8.85
CA LEU A 15 -4.58 -45.44 -7.81
C LEU A 15 -5.22 -45.81 -6.46
N HIS A 16 -6.37 -45.17 -6.13
CA HIS A 16 -7.11 -45.46 -4.92
C HIS A 16 -7.67 -46.92 -4.91
N VAL A 17 -8.28 -47.32 -6.02
CA VAL A 17 -8.80 -48.70 -6.18
C VAL A 17 -7.68 -49.74 -6.01
N LEU A 18 -6.54 -49.55 -6.67
CA LEU A 18 -5.40 -50.46 -6.56
C LEU A 18 -4.83 -50.50 -5.13
N ALA A 19 -4.67 -49.37 -4.50
CA ALA A 19 -4.16 -49.29 -3.13
C ALA A 19 -5.11 -49.94 -2.12
N THR A 20 -6.42 -49.74 -2.27
CA THR A 20 -7.42 -50.40 -1.42
C THR A 20 -7.42 -51.90 -1.63
N ALA A 21 -7.37 -52.36 -2.88
CA ALA A 21 -7.37 -53.80 -3.19
C ALA A 21 -6.10 -54.54 -2.72
N LEU A 22 -4.93 -53.89 -2.79
CA LEU A 22 -3.65 -54.51 -2.46
C LEU A 22 -3.22 -54.31 -1.00
N PHE A 23 -3.57 -53.19 -0.39
CA PHE A 23 -3.03 -52.75 0.90
C PHE A 23 -4.10 -52.41 1.95
N ASP A 24 -5.38 -52.52 1.60
CA ASP A 24 -6.54 -52.21 2.45
C ASP A 24 -6.46 -50.77 3.09
N ARG A 25 -5.94 -49.84 2.33
CA ARG A 25 -5.78 -48.45 2.75
C ARG A 25 -5.83 -47.47 1.57
N PRO A 26 -6.16 -46.19 1.78
CA PRO A 26 -6.10 -45.21 0.72
C PRO A 26 -4.67 -44.99 0.22
N ALA A 27 -4.53 -44.61 -1.07
CA ALA A 27 -3.25 -44.35 -1.70
C ALA A 27 -2.64 -43.00 -1.26
N PHE A 28 -3.47 -42.08 -0.77
CA PHE A 28 -3.06 -40.71 -0.37
C PHE A 28 -3.93 -40.23 0.80
N ARG A 29 -3.38 -39.34 1.60
CA ARG A 29 -4.08 -38.71 2.74
C ARG A 29 -4.89 -37.49 2.32
N THR A 30 -4.36 -36.71 1.37
CA THR A 30 -4.97 -35.48 0.90
C THR A 30 -5.00 -35.46 -0.61
N ALA A 31 -6.12 -35.00 -1.19
CA ALA A 31 -6.28 -34.76 -2.62
C ALA A 31 -6.67 -33.29 -2.84
N VAL A 32 -5.85 -32.56 -3.60
CA VAL A 32 -6.15 -31.20 -4.05
C VAL A 32 -6.50 -31.26 -5.52
N SER A 33 -7.72 -30.83 -5.85
CA SER A 33 -8.21 -30.78 -7.22
C SER A 33 -8.33 -29.33 -7.67
N HIS A 34 -7.54 -28.95 -8.68
CA HIS A 34 -7.63 -27.62 -9.25
C HIS A 34 -8.63 -27.54 -10.41
N GLY A 35 -9.11 -26.33 -10.71
CA GLY A 35 -10.03 -26.04 -11.82
C GLY A 35 -9.38 -26.15 -13.20
N ILE A 36 -10.09 -25.70 -14.22
CA ILE A 36 -9.63 -25.76 -15.60
C ILE A 36 -8.86 -24.47 -15.96
N VAL A 37 -7.69 -24.65 -16.55
CA VAL A 37 -6.94 -23.53 -17.13
C VAL A 37 -7.47 -23.26 -18.54
N LEU A 38 -7.89 -22.01 -18.76
CA LEU A 38 -8.47 -21.52 -20.00
C LEU A 38 -7.51 -20.57 -20.70
N GLY A 39 -7.55 -20.54 -22.02
CA GLY A 39 -6.85 -19.55 -22.81
C GLY A 39 -7.49 -18.16 -22.72
N SER A 40 -6.87 -17.17 -23.34
CA SER A 40 -7.36 -15.79 -23.37
C SER A 40 -8.73 -15.63 -23.99
N ASP A 41 -9.18 -16.60 -24.79
CA ASP A 41 -10.50 -16.70 -25.42
C ASP A 41 -11.57 -17.35 -24.50
N GLY A 42 -11.22 -17.69 -23.27
CA GLY A 42 -12.10 -18.36 -22.31
C GLY A 42 -12.38 -19.84 -22.60
N ARG A 43 -11.72 -20.42 -23.60
CA ARG A 43 -11.82 -21.85 -23.96
C ARG A 43 -10.70 -22.64 -23.30
N LYS A 44 -10.91 -23.96 -23.15
CA LYS A 44 -9.84 -24.84 -22.67
C LYS A 44 -8.59 -24.67 -23.54
N MET A 45 -7.44 -24.56 -22.90
CA MET A 45 -6.16 -24.46 -23.60
C MET A 45 -5.93 -25.64 -24.53
N SER A 46 -5.50 -25.38 -25.75
CA SER A 46 -5.24 -26.39 -26.79
C SER A 46 -4.07 -25.98 -27.66
N LYS A 47 -3.16 -26.93 -27.91
CA LYS A 47 -2.04 -26.74 -28.83
C LYS A 47 -2.52 -26.38 -30.24
N SER A 48 -3.67 -26.90 -30.68
CA SER A 48 -4.24 -26.60 -32.00
C SER A 48 -4.83 -25.20 -32.09
N LEU A 49 -5.35 -24.66 -30.98
CA LEU A 49 -5.93 -23.32 -30.92
C LEU A 49 -4.87 -22.23 -30.67
N ARG A 50 -3.70 -22.60 -30.11
CA ARG A 50 -2.65 -21.66 -29.68
C ARG A 50 -3.23 -20.47 -28.88
N ASN A 51 -4.19 -20.76 -28.00
CA ASN A 51 -4.95 -19.75 -27.25
C ASN A 51 -4.35 -19.50 -25.86
N TYR A 52 -3.06 -19.72 -25.68
CA TYR A 52 -2.31 -19.43 -24.47
C TYR A 52 -0.93 -18.87 -24.82
N PRO A 53 -0.31 -18.05 -23.92
CA PRO A 53 1.05 -17.56 -24.12
C PRO A 53 2.07 -18.70 -24.23
N ASP A 54 3.10 -18.54 -25.03
CA ASP A 54 4.25 -19.45 -24.98
C ASP A 54 4.94 -19.33 -23.63
N VAL A 55 5.16 -20.47 -22.97
CA VAL A 55 5.70 -20.50 -21.61
C VAL A 55 7.14 -19.98 -21.58
N ASN A 56 7.94 -20.28 -22.60
CA ASN A 56 9.34 -19.81 -22.64
C ASN A 56 9.39 -18.30 -22.88
N GLU A 57 8.54 -17.75 -23.77
CA GLU A 57 8.46 -16.32 -23.98
C GLU A 57 8.05 -15.57 -22.69
N VAL A 58 7.13 -16.16 -21.89
CA VAL A 58 6.72 -15.60 -20.60
C VAL A 58 7.87 -15.67 -19.59
N PHE A 59 8.59 -16.81 -19.54
CA PHE A 59 9.73 -16.95 -18.62
C PHE A 59 10.87 -15.98 -18.96
N ASP A 60 11.19 -15.83 -20.23
CA ASP A 60 12.26 -14.93 -20.68
C ASP A 60 11.92 -13.45 -20.39
N ARG A 61 10.64 -13.09 -20.49
CA ARG A 61 10.19 -11.70 -20.35
C ARG A 61 9.79 -11.32 -18.93
N ASP A 62 8.99 -12.15 -18.25
CA ASP A 62 8.34 -11.83 -16.98
C ASP A 62 8.91 -12.64 -15.80
N GLY A 63 9.67 -13.70 -16.09
CA GLY A 63 10.23 -14.61 -15.10
C GLY A 63 9.27 -15.74 -14.68
N SER A 64 9.82 -16.85 -14.23
CA SER A 64 9.02 -18.00 -13.80
C SER A 64 8.26 -17.74 -12.49
N ASP A 65 8.78 -16.91 -11.59
CA ASP A 65 8.08 -16.54 -10.35
C ASP A 65 6.80 -15.74 -10.62
N ALA A 66 6.76 -14.94 -11.69
CA ALA A 66 5.55 -14.24 -12.10
C ALA A 66 4.43 -15.22 -12.49
N MET A 67 4.77 -16.22 -13.29
CA MET A 67 3.83 -17.28 -13.68
C MET A 67 3.38 -18.10 -12.46
N ARG A 68 4.32 -18.49 -11.59
CA ARG A 68 4.01 -19.24 -10.37
C ARG A 68 3.06 -18.48 -9.48
N TRP A 69 3.38 -17.22 -9.20
CA TRP A 69 2.54 -16.36 -8.37
C TRP A 69 1.15 -16.17 -8.95
N PHE A 70 1.04 -15.87 -10.24
CA PHE A 70 -0.23 -15.75 -10.95
C PHE A 70 -1.11 -17.00 -10.82
N LEU A 71 -0.52 -18.19 -10.97
CA LEU A 71 -1.25 -19.45 -10.82
C LEU A 71 -1.69 -19.69 -9.38
N MET A 72 -0.80 -19.49 -8.41
CA MET A 72 -1.06 -19.79 -6.99
C MET A 72 -2.01 -18.77 -6.34
N ALA A 73 -1.92 -17.49 -6.71
CA ALA A 73 -2.80 -16.45 -6.20
C ALA A 73 -4.22 -16.50 -6.79
N SER A 74 -4.41 -17.30 -7.84
CA SER A 74 -5.69 -17.41 -8.54
C SER A 74 -6.68 -18.34 -7.81
N PRO A 75 -7.99 -18.27 -8.13
CA PRO A 75 -9.00 -19.15 -7.54
C PRO A 75 -8.93 -20.60 -8.05
N ILE A 76 -7.95 -20.94 -8.91
CA ILE A 76 -7.85 -22.27 -9.54
C ILE A 76 -7.71 -23.40 -8.52
N LEU A 77 -6.97 -23.17 -7.45
CA LEU A 77 -6.78 -24.15 -6.37
C LEU A 77 -7.99 -24.29 -5.45
N ARG A 78 -8.98 -23.40 -5.57
CA ARG A 78 -10.29 -23.48 -4.91
C ARG A 78 -11.37 -24.05 -5.84
N GLY A 79 -10.99 -24.69 -6.96
CA GLY A 79 -11.90 -25.29 -7.94
C GLY A 79 -12.48 -24.32 -8.98
N GLY A 80 -12.08 -23.04 -8.94
CA GLY A 80 -12.43 -22.05 -9.97
C GLY A 80 -11.64 -22.28 -11.27
N ASN A 81 -12.15 -21.77 -12.39
CA ASN A 81 -11.41 -21.75 -13.65
C ASN A 81 -10.50 -20.52 -13.70
N LEU A 82 -9.36 -20.65 -14.38
CA LEU A 82 -8.40 -19.57 -14.57
C LEU A 82 -8.24 -19.26 -16.07
N ILE A 83 -8.47 -18.01 -16.45
CA ILE A 83 -8.10 -17.50 -17.78
C ILE A 83 -6.67 -16.97 -17.69
N VAL A 84 -5.75 -17.58 -18.44
CA VAL A 84 -4.35 -17.14 -18.47
C VAL A 84 -4.17 -16.10 -19.54
N THR A 85 -3.70 -14.90 -19.12
CA THR A 85 -3.35 -13.80 -20.00
C THR A 85 -1.97 -13.27 -19.64
N GLU A 86 -1.25 -12.77 -20.61
CA GLU A 86 0.06 -12.12 -20.38
C GLU A 86 -0.08 -10.89 -19.46
N GLU A 87 -1.14 -10.11 -19.65
CA GLU A 87 -1.41 -8.93 -18.81
C GLU A 87 -1.66 -9.31 -17.35
N GLY A 88 -2.39 -10.42 -17.09
CA GLY A 88 -2.58 -10.93 -15.74
C GLY A 88 -1.26 -11.33 -15.09
N ILE A 89 -0.36 -12.00 -15.82
CA ILE A 89 0.97 -12.36 -15.31
C ILE A 89 1.81 -11.11 -15.01
N ARG A 90 1.84 -10.14 -15.93
CA ARG A 90 2.56 -8.86 -15.71
C ARG A 90 1.98 -8.03 -14.57
N ALA A 91 0.69 -8.14 -14.31
CA ALA A 91 0.07 -7.49 -13.15
C ALA A 91 0.65 -8.01 -11.83
N GLU A 92 1.01 -9.30 -11.76
CA GLU A 92 1.67 -9.87 -10.58
C GLU A 92 3.10 -9.35 -10.40
N VAL A 93 3.85 -9.19 -11.50
CA VAL A 93 5.17 -8.54 -11.43
C VAL A 93 5.06 -7.14 -10.83
N ARG A 94 4.13 -6.32 -11.35
CA ARG A 94 3.95 -4.94 -10.89
C ARG A 94 3.36 -4.85 -9.48
N GLY A 95 2.50 -5.77 -9.10
CA GLY A 95 1.76 -5.73 -7.84
C GLY A 95 2.45 -6.43 -6.66
N VAL A 96 3.43 -7.30 -6.91
CA VAL A 96 4.06 -8.12 -5.86
C VAL A 96 5.57 -8.19 -5.99
N LEU A 97 6.09 -8.69 -7.11
CA LEU A 97 7.51 -8.99 -7.22
C LEU A 97 8.36 -7.71 -7.27
N LEU A 98 7.95 -6.73 -8.08
CA LEU A 98 8.66 -5.47 -8.20
C LEU A 98 8.60 -4.62 -6.92
N PRO A 99 7.47 -4.49 -6.19
CA PRO A 99 7.45 -3.85 -4.88
C PRO A 99 8.38 -4.50 -3.86
N LEU A 100 8.43 -5.83 -3.78
CA LEU A 100 9.36 -6.55 -2.91
C LEU A 100 10.82 -6.25 -3.28
N TRP A 101 11.16 -6.35 -4.56
CA TRP A 101 12.48 -6.00 -5.07
C TRP A 101 12.87 -4.56 -4.75
N ASN A 102 11.95 -3.61 -4.93
CA ASN A 102 12.20 -2.21 -4.65
C ASN A 102 12.41 -1.93 -3.15
N ALA A 103 11.75 -2.67 -2.26
CA ALA A 103 11.98 -2.57 -0.81
C ALA A 103 13.40 -3.04 -0.45
N TRP A 104 13.85 -4.17 -1.00
CA TRP A 104 15.22 -4.65 -0.82
C TRP A 104 16.25 -3.71 -1.47
N TYR A 105 15.99 -3.23 -2.69
CA TYR A 105 16.87 -2.27 -3.37
C TYR A 105 17.01 -0.97 -2.57
N PHE A 106 15.89 -0.45 -2.03
CA PHE A 106 15.90 0.70 -1.14
C PHE A 106 16.78 0.44 0.09
N PHE A 107 16.56 -0.68 0.78
CA PHE A 107 17.38 -1.07 1.92
C PHE A 107 18.88 -1.10 1.56
N SER A 108 19.24 -1.83 0.51
CA SER A 108 20.63 -2.01 0.09
C SER A 108 21.28 -0.70 -0.33
N LEU A 109 20.54 0.16 -1.07
CA LEU A 109 21.04 1.45 -1.50
C LEU A 109 21.44 2.32 -0.30
N TYR A 110 20.54 2.45 0.70
CA TYR A 110 20.80 3.30 1.84
C TYR A 110 21.79 2.65 2.83
N ALA A 111 21.69 1.36 3.09
CA ALA A 111 22.62 0.66 3.98
C ALA A 111 24.08 0.77 3.51
N ASN A 112 24.32 0.80 2.18
CA ASN A 112 25.66 0.95 1.63
C ASN A 112 26.20 2.39 1.67
N THR A 113 25.36 3.40 1.94
CA THR A 113 25.79 4.81 2.02
C THR A 113 26.03 5.29 3.44
N VAL A 114 25.68 4.52 4.46
CA VAL A 114 25.89 4.86 5.88
C VAL A 114 27.39 5.04 6.18
N ASN A 115 27.72 5.91 7.12
CA ASN A 115 29.11 6.19 7.55
C ASN A 115 30.01 6.65 6.38
N ASP A 116 29.55 7.64 5.61
CA ASP A 116 30.30 8.17 4.45
C ASP A 116 30.67 7.11 3.39
N GLY A 117 29.82 6.06 3.25
CA GLY A 117 29.99 5.00 2.27
C GLY A 117 30.76 3.76 2.77
N GLU A 118 31.09 3.69 4.05
CA GLU A 118 31.63 2.45 4.66
C GLU A 118 30.57 1.37 4.77
N GLY A 119 29.28 1.77 4.78
CA GLY A 119 28.14 0.89 4.88
C GLY A 119 27.75 0.50 6.30
N TYR A 120 26.55 -0.07 6.44
CA TYR A 120 26.01 -0.62 7.67
C TYR A 120 25.60 -2.07 7.48
N LEU A 121 26.12 -2.98 8.29
CA LEU A 121 25.69 -4.37 8.35
C LEU A 121 24.55 -4.49 9.35
N ALA A 122 23.33 -4.49 8.83
CA ALA A 122 22.15 -4.70 9.63
C ALA A 122 22.07 -6.14 10.17
N LYS A 123 21.39 -6.29 11.29
CA LYS A 123 21.25 -7.56 12.03
C LYS A 123 19.81 -7.76 12.48
N ALA A 124 19.48 -9.01 12.79
CA ALA A 124 18.18 -9.35 13.34
C ALA A 124 17.92 -8.60 14.66
N VAL A 125 16.75 -8.01 14.78
CA VAL A 125 16.25 -7.41 16.02
C VAL A 125 16.07 -8.49 17.08
N THR A 126 16.61 -8.27 18.30
CA THR A 126 16.34 -9.15 19.44
C THR A 126 15.04 -8.79 20.15
N PRO A 127 14.43 -9.70 20.95
CA PRO A 127 13.22 -9.38 21.72
C PRO A 127 13.40 -8.19 22.66
N GLU A 128 14.57 -8.05 23.27
CA GLU A 128 14.89 -6.94 24.17
C GLU A 128 14.98 -5.61 23.43
N GLN A 129 15.52 -5.63 22.20
CA GLN A 129 15.55 -4.44 21.33
C GLN A 129 14.13 -4.10 20.87
N ALA A 130 13.34 -5.10 20.41
CA ALA A 130 12.00 -4.90 19.92
C ALA A 130 11.10 -4.13 20.89
N ALA A 131 11.23 -4.39 22.20
CA ALA A 131 10.44 -3.71 23.23
C ALA A 131 10.72 -2.20 23.36
N ASN A 132 11.87 -1.75 22.88
CA ASN A 132 12.32 -0.35 22.99
C ASN A 132 12.33 0.40 21.65
N LEU A 133 11.97 -0.26 20.56
CA LEU A 133 11.88 0.36 19.24
C LEU A 133 10.74 1.37 19.15
N PRO A 134 10.84 2.36 18.26
CA PRO A 134 9.72 3.23 17.89
C PRO A 134 8.48 2.44 17.43
N GLU A 135 7.31 3.04 17.58
CA GLU A 135 6.02 2.39 17.31
C GLU A 135 5.93 1.82 15.88
N MET A 136 6.48 2.52 14.88
CA MET A 136 6.43 2.05 13.49
C MET A 136 7.29 0.80 13.26
N ASP A 137 8.42 0.69 13.94
CA ASP A 137 9.29 -0.49 13.87
C ASP A 137 8.61 -1.68 14.57
N ARG A 138 8.09 -1.46 15.77
CA ARG A 138 7.31 -2.48 16.50
C ARG A 138 6.12 -2.94 15.69
N TYR A 139 5.42 -2.01 15.02
CA TYR A 139 4.30 -2.33 14.14
C TYR A 139 4.72 -3.23 12.97
N LEU A 140 5.82 -2.93 12.26
CA LEU A 140 6.30 -3.78 11.18
C LEU A 140 6.63 -5.19 11.68
N LEU A 141 7.35 -5.31 12.80
CA LEU A 141 7.70 -6.62 13.38
C LEU A 141 6.46 -7.39 13.83
N ALA A 142 5.49 -6.74 14.46
CA ALA A 142 4.23 -7.36 14.87
C ALA A 142 3.39 -7.82 13.67
N ARG A 143 3.32 -7.02 12.61
CA ARG A 143 2.63 -7.43 11.36
C ARG A 143 3.34 -8.57 10.64
N THR A 144 4.67 -8.64 10.71
CA THR A 144 5.44 -9.77 10.18
C THR A 144 5.23 -11.04 11.02
N HIS A 145 5.14 -10.89 12.36
CA HIS A 145 4.73 -11.97 13.27
C HIS A 145 3.35 -12.54 12.88
N ASP A 146 2.36 -11.68 12.73
CA ASP A 146 0.99 -12.08 12.39
C ASP A 146 0.94 -12.73 11.00
N LEU A 147 1.71 -12.20 10.03
CA LEU A 147 1.86 -12.79 8.71
C LEU A 147 2.39 -14.22 8.79
N ALA A 148 3.45 -14.47 9.57
CA ALA A 148 4.06 -15.78 9.70
C ALA A 148 3.04 -16.81 10.20
N ILE A 149 2.23 -16.47 11.21
CA ILE A 149 1.18 -17.34 11.74
C ILE A 149 0.06 -17.55 10.72
N ALA A 150 -0.41 -16.47 10.09
CA ALA A 150 -1.53 -16.53 9.18
C ALA A 150 -1.20 -17.34 7.91
N VAL A 151 0.01 -17.14 7.35
CA VAL A 151 0.47 -17.91 6.18
C VAL A 151 0.68 -19.38 6.54
N THR A 152 1.23 -19.69 7.74
CA THR A 152 1.35 -21.06 8.23
C THR A 152 -0.03 -21.73 8.28
N THR A 153 -1.00 -21.06 8.89
CA THR A 153 -2.38 -21.58 9.00
C THR A 153 -3.01 -21.79 7.62
N ALA A 154 -2.85 -20.85 6.70
CA ALA A 154 -3.39 -20.97 5.35
C ALA A 154 -2.71 -22.10 4.57
N ALA A 155 -1.38 -22.25 4.68
CA ALA A 155 -0.61 -23.29 4.02
C ALA A 155 -0.99 -24.69 4.56
N ASP A 156 -1.14 -24.86 5.86
CA ASP A 156 -1.58 -26.11 6.49
C ASP A 156 -3.00 -26.52 6.06
N ALA A 157 -3.85 -25.52 5.79
CA ALA A 157 -5.18 -25.72 5.23
C ALA A 157 -5.21 -25.90 3.69
N TYR A 158 -4.05 -25.88 3.02
CA TYR A 158 -3.92 -25.84 1.55
C TYR A 158 -4.59 -24.63 0.89
N ASP A 159 -4.82 -23.55 1.63
CA ASP A 159 -5.33 -22.29 1.10
C ASP A 159 -4.20 -21.41 0.53
N VAL A 160 -3.61 -21.90 -0.55
CA VAL A 160 -2.46 -21.23 -1.21
C VAL A 160 -2.82 -19.84 -1.71
N ALA A 161 -4.02 -19.65 -2.25
CA ALA A 161 -4.47 -18.34 -2.72
C ALA A 161 -4.67 -17.34 -1.57
N GLY A 162 -5.16 -17.82 -0.41
CA GLY A 162 -5.23 -17.02 0.80
C GLY A 162 -3.85 -16.62 1.32
N ALA A 163 -2.90 -17.54 1.34
CA ALA A 163 -1.51 -17.25 1.69
C ALA A 163 -0.90 -16.18 0.76
N CYS A 164 -1.10 -16.29 -0.55
CA CYS A 164 -0.65 -15.27 -1.51
C CYS A 164 -1.28 -13.90 -1.26
N ALA A 165 -2.56 -13.84 -0.89
CA ALA A 165 -3.23 -12.58 -0.56
C ALA A 165 -2.62 -11.92 0.68
N LEU A 166 -2.40 -12.70 1.76
CA LEU A 166 -1.76 -12.21 2.99
C LEU A 166 -0.36 -11.64 2.73
N ILE A 167 0.45 -12.33 1.93
CA ILE A 167 1.80 -11.88 1.56
C ILE A 167 1.73 -10.59 0.74
N ARG A 168 0.82 -10.50 -0.24
CA ARG A 168 0.60 -9.29 -1.04
C ARG A 168 0.27 -8.07 -0.18
N ASP A 169 -0.68 -8.23 0.76
CA ASP A 169 -1.11 -7.17 1.67
C ASP A 169 0.05 -6.72 2.58
N HIS A 170 0.90 -7.66 3.00
CA HIS A 170 2.09 -7.34 3.79
C HIS A 170 3.17 -6.61 2.97
N ILE A 171 3.38 -6.98 1.70
CA ILE A 171 4.29 -6.25 0.80
C ILE A 171 3.79 -4.82 0.58
N ASP A 172 2.49 -4.61 0.41
CA ASP A 172 1.89 -3.28 0.32
C ASP A 172 2.13 -2.47 1.61
N LEU A 173 1.91 -3.07 2.77
CA LEU A 173 2.19 -2.45 4.07
C LEU A 173 3.68 -2.08 4.19
N LEU A 174 4.58 -3.00 3.86
CA LEU A 174 6.02 -2.78 3.93
C LEU A 174 6.46 -1.60 3.05
N THR A 175 6.00 -1.55 1.80
CA THR A 175 6.45 -0.57 0.81
C THR A 175 5.70 0.76 0.92
N ASN A 176 4.36 0.72 0.89
CA ASN A 176 3.51 1.90 0.81
C ASN A 176 3.19 2.51 2.18
N TRP A 177 3.52 1.84 3.27
CA TRP A 177 3.35 2.38 4.60
C TRP A 177 4.68 2.52 5.33
N TYR A 178 5.35 1.43 5.70
CA TYR A 178 6.56 1.48 6.51
C TYR A 178 7.71 2.23 5.80
N VAL A 179 8.19 1.74 4.66
CA VAL A 179 9.32 2.35 3.94
C VAL A 179 9.03 3.81 3.60
N ARG A 180 7.82 4.09 3.12
CA ARG A 180 7.44 5.45 2.73
C ARG A 180 7.41 6.42 3.90
N THR A 181 6.83 6.03 5.05
CA THR A 181 6.69 6.91 6.21
C THR A 181 7.97 7.04 7.02
N GLN A 182 8.87 6.05 6.95
CA GLN A 182 10.12 6.03 7.70
C GLN A 182 11.33 6.50 6.87
N ARG A 183 11.12 6.96 5.65
CA ARG A 183 12.19 7.30 4.70
C ARG A 183 13.24 8.26 5.25
N GLU A 184 12.83 9.27 6.01
CA GLU A 184 13.71 10.26 6.62
C GLU A 184 14.67 9.64 7.65
N ARG A 185 14.26 8.57 8.34
CA ARG A 185 15.11 7.86 9.29
C ARG A 185 16.27 7.13 8.59
N PHE A 186 16.02 6.58 7.41
CA PHE A 186 17.09 5.97 6.60
C PHE A 186 18.10 7.03 6.14
N TRP A 187 17.63 8.24 5.81
CA TRP A 187 18.53 9.36 5.49
C TRP A 187 19.31 9.87 6.71
N ALA A 188 18.72 9.76 7.90
CA ALA A 188 19.35 10.13 9.15
C ALA A 188 20.26 9.02 9.71
N GLU A 189 20.48 7.94 8.97
CA GLU A 189 21.33 6.80 9.33
C GLU A 189 20.90 6.12 10.65
N ASP A 190 19.57 6.10 10.91
CA ASP A 190 19.00 5.47 12.09
C ASP A 190 19.11 3.93 12.01
N THR A 191 20.02 3.37 12.80
CA THR A 191 20.33 1.93 12.79
C THR A 191 19.15 1.04 13.18
N ASP A 192 18.23 1.53 14.03
CA ASP A 192 17.03 0.77 14.40
C ASP A 192 16.11 0.57 13.19
N ALA A 193 15.99 1.58 12.31
CA ALA A 193 15.22 1.46 11.08
C ALA A 193 15.84 0.43 10.11
N TYR A 194 17.17 0.39 9.99
CA TYR A 194 17.86 -0.61 9.17
C TYR A 194 17.69 -2.03 9.71
N ASP A 195 17.93 -2.24 11.01
CA ASP A 195 17.80 -3.56 11.65
C ASP A 195 16.35 -4.07 11.58
N THR A 196 15.37 -3.18 11.75
CA THR A 196 13.94 -3.51 11.63
C THR A 196 13.57 -3.92 10.21
N LEU A 197 13.96 -3.12 9.20
CA LEU A 197 13.65 -3.44 7.80
C LEU A 197 14.35 -4.72 7.35
N TRP A 198 15.61 -4.92 7.76
CA TRP A 198 16.34 -6.15 7.51
C TRP A 198 15.61 -7.37 8.09
N THR A 199 15.20 -7.29 9.36
CA THR A 199 14.48 -8.38 10.05
C THR A 199 13.16 -8.71 9.35
N GLY A 200 12.39 -7.69 8.99
CA GLY A 200 11.13 -7.86 8.26
C GLY A 200 11.31 -8.47 6.87
N LEU A 201 12.31 -8.03 6.10
CA LEU A 201 12.62 -8.56 4.77
C LEU A 201 13.17 -9.98 4.83
N GLU A 202 14.04 -10.28 5.77
CA GLU A 202 14.61 -11.61 5.96
C GLU A 202 13.50 -12.64 6.25
N ALA A 203 12.63 -12.35 7.23
CA ALA A 203 11.51 -13.22 7.56
C ALA A 203 10.51 -13.35 6.38
N LEU A 204 10.20 -12.23 5.71
CA LEU A 204 9.29 -12.23 4.55
C LEU A 204 9.84 -13.09 3.41
N THR A 205 11.14 -13.05 3.12
CA THR A 205 11.73 -13.88 2.06
C THR A 205 11.62 -15.37 2.38
N ARG A 206 11.80 -15.79 3.63
CA ARG A 206 11.58 -17.18 4.06
C ARG A 206 10.11 -17.58 3.94
N ILE A 207 9.19 -16.73 4.39
CA ILE A 207 7.74 -16.97 4.26
C ILE A 207 7.33 -17.09 2.79
N MET A 208 7.90 -16.29 1.92
CA MET A 208 7.55 -16.23 0.50
C MET A 208 8.29 -17.24 -0.38
N ALA A 209 9.39 -17.84 0.09
CA ALA A 209 10.22 -18.76 -0.69
C ALA A 209 9.46 -19.92 -1.35
N PRO A 210 8.48 -20.58 -0.72
CA PRO A 210 7.69 -21.62 -1.39
C PRO A 210 6.83 -21.11 -2.55
N PHE A 211 6.50 -19.82 -2.58
CA PHE A 211 5.61 -19.20 -3.57
C PHE A 211 6.40 -18.58 -4.73
N ALA A 212 7.49 -17.86 -4.46
CA ALA A 212 8.34 -17.19 -5.44
C ALA A 212 9.82 -17.48 -5.14
N PRO A 213 10.30 -18.70 -5.46
CA PRO A 213 11.57 -19.24 -4.99
C PRO A 213 12.81 -18.49 -5.52
N LEU A 214 12.73 -17.90 -6.70
CA LEU A 214 13.93 -17.33 -7.33
C LEU A 214 14.20 -15.89 -6.84
N ILE A 215 13.19 -15.06 -6.79
CA ILE A 215 13.34 -13.69 -6.29
C ILE A 215 13.68 -13.67 -4.80
N THR A 216 13.09 -14.58 -4.02
CA THR A 216 13.37 -14.67 -2.58
C THR A 216 14.78 -15.19 -2.31
N GLU A 217 15.28 -16.11 -3.12
CA GLU A 217 16.68 -16.56 -3.06
C GLU A 217 17.65 -15.40 -3.27
N GLU A 218 17.44 -14.61 -4.33
CA GLU A 218 18.33 -13.49 -4.67
C GLU A 218 18.33 -12.43 -3.57
N ILE A 219 17.13 -12.05 -3.09
CA ILE A 219 17.00 -11.05 -2.02
C ILE A 219 17.62 -11.58 -0.72
N TRP A 220 17.31 -12.81 -0.31
CA TRP A 220 17.79 -13.36 0.95
C TRP A 220 19.32 -13.51 0.97
N ARG A 221 19.91 -13.97 -0.12
CA ARG A 221 21.37 -14.06 -0.24
C ARG A 221 22.02 -12.68 -0.19
N GLY A 222 21.40 -11.68 -0.85
CA GLY A 222 21.86 -10.30 -0.80
C GLY A 222 21.77 -9.67 0.59
N LEU A 223 20.78 -10.07 1.40
CA LEU A 223 20.60 -9.58 2.77
C LEU A 223 21.55 -10.25 3.77
N THR A 224 21.77 -11.57 3.63
CA THR A 224 22.39 -12.38 4.67
C THR A 224 23.80 -12.87 4.33
N GLY A 225 24.14 -12.93 3.03
CA GLY A 225 25.34 -13.61 2.54
C GLY A 225 25.31 -15.14 2.72
N GLY A 226 24.15 -15.71 3.11
CA GLY A 226 23.99 -17.14 3.34
C GLY A 226 23.97 -17.96 2.07
N GLU A 227 23.93 -19.29 2.20
CA GLU A 227 24.01 -20.22 1.08
C GLU A 227 22.70 -20.21 0.25
N SER A 228 21.56 -20.40 0.90
CA SER A 228 20.25 -20.42 0.24
C SER A 228 19.11 -20.25 1.24
N VAL A 229 18.07 -19.46 0.86
CA VAL A 229 16.83 -19.33 1.63
C VAL A 229 16.10 -20.68 1.78
N HIS A 230 16.27 -21.57 0.80
CA HIS A 230 15.61 -22.87 0.77
C HIS A 230 16.23 -23.91 1.73
N LEU A 231 17.35 -23.55 2.36
CA LEU A 231 18.00 -24.36 3.40
C LEU A 231 17.71 -23.84 4.82
N THR A 232 16.94 -22.78 4.93
CA THR A 232 16.55 -22.20 6.23
C THR A 232 15.31 -22.87 6.80
N ASP A 233 15.15 -22.74 8.11
CA ASP A 233 13.93 -23.18 8.78
C ASP A 233 12.76 -22.21 8.54
N TRP A 234 11.55 -22.74 8.60
CA TRP A 234 10.34 -21.93 8.58
C TRP A 234 10.27 -21.06 9.84
N PRO A 235 9.83 -19.77 9.75
CA PRO A 235 9.89 -18.85 10.90
C PRO A 235 8.88 -19.15 12.01
N VAL A 236 8.06 -20.19 11.88
CA VAL A 236 7.14 -20.69 12.90
C VAL A 236 7.42 -22.15 13.18
N VAL A 237 7.88 -22.48 14.38
CA VAL A 237 8.17 -23.85 14.82
C VAL A 237 7.32 -24.16 16.05
N ASP A 238 6.57 -25.28 16.03
CA ASP A 238 5.68 -25.70 17.11
C ASP A 238 4.70 -24.59 17.59
N GLY A 239 4.24 -23.75 16.66
CA GLY A 239 3.33 -22.64 16.94
C GLY A 239 3.99 -21.39 17.55
N LEU A 240 5.31 -21.41 17.69
CA LEU A 240 6.09 -20.26 18.18
C LEU A 240 6.77 -19.57 17.00
N VAL A 241 6.58 -18.26 16.92
CA VAL A 241 7.29 -17.39 15.96
C VAL A 241 8.69 -17.10 16.47
N GLU A 242 9.64 -16.91 15.58
CA GLU A 242 11.02 -16.60 15.94
C GLU A 242 11.13 -15.34 16.82
N PRO A 243 12.12 -15.27 17.71
CA PRO A 243 12.15 -14.31 18.81
C PRO A 243 12.20 -12.83 18.40
N GLY A 244 12.72 -12.49 17.23
CA GLY A 244 12.79 -11.10 16.74
C GLY A 244 11.45 -10.53 16.30
N LEU A 245 10.47 -11.39 16.02
CA LEU A 245 9.12 -11.00 15.62
C LEU A 245 8.19 -11.08 16.84
N VAL A 246 7.84 -9.94 17.39
CA VAL A 246 7.08 -9.84 18.65
C VAL A 246 5.65 -9.40 18.38
N ALA A 247 4.66 -10.16 18.90
CA ALA A 247 3.26 -9.78 18.80
C ALA A 247 2.97 -8.49 19.59
N ASP A 248 2.18 -7.60 19.01
CA ASP A 248 1.68 -6.39 19.65
C ASP A 248 0.25 -6.08 19.13
N PRO A 249 -0.76 -6.84 19.56
CA PRO A 249 -2.11 -6.75 18.99
C PRO A 249 -2.76 -5.38 19.20
N ASP A 250 -2.48 -4.70 20.31
CA ASP A 250 -3.05 -3.37 20.59
C ASP A 250 -2.46 -2.31 19.63
N LEU A 251 -1.14 -2.35 19.41
CA LEU A 251 -0.46 -1.48 18.46
C LEU A 251 -0.93 -1.77 17.02
N VAL A 252 -1.06 -3.05 16.66
CA VAL A 252 -1.57 -3.45 15.34
C VAL A 252 -2.97 -2.90 15.11
N ALA A 253 -3.88 -3.08 16.07
CA ALA A 253 -5.25 -2.58 15.96
C ALA A 253 -5.30 -1.04 15.83
N ALA A 254 -4.51 -0.33 16.66
CA ALA A 254 -4.45 1.13 16.62
C ALA A 254 -3.89 1.66 15.28
N MET A 255 -2.80 1.07 14.79
CA MET A 255 -2.18 1.50 13.54
C MET A 255 -3.02 1.12 12.31
N ASP A 256 -3.68 -0.03 12.31
CA ASP A 256 -4.61 -0.40 11.24
C ASP A 256 -5.77 0.61 11.19
N ARG A 257 -6.24 1.07 12.35
CA ARG A 257 -7.23 2.16 12.42
C ARG A 257 -6.69 3.48 11.87
N VAL A 258 -5.43 3.85 12.16
CA VAL A 258 -4.75 5.00 11.56
C VAL A 258 -4.73 4.89 10.03
N ARG A 259 -4.41 3.71 9.49
CA ARG A 259 -4.40 3.47 8.04
C ARG A 259 -5.78 3.60 7.42
N GLU A 260 -6.84 3.15 8.10
CA GLU A 260 -8.23 3.37 7.66
C GLU A 260 -8.55 4.86 7.56
N VAL A 261 -8.20 5.65 8.59
CA VAL A 261 -8.40 7.11 8.63
C VAL A 261 -7.67 7.77 7.46
N VAL A 262 -6.39 7.43 7.24
CA VAL A 262 -5.58 8.00 6.16
C VAL A 262 -6.15 7.62 4.78
N SER A 263 -6.56 6.37 4.60
CA SER A 263 -7.17 5.89 3.35
C SER A 263 -8.49 6.61 3.04
N ALA A 264 -9.37 6.74 4.04
CA ALA A 264 -10.64 7.44 3.91
C ALA A 264 -10.45 8.93 3.58
N ALA A 265 -9.49 9.60 4.24
CA ALA A 265 -9.18 10.99 3.96
C ALA A 265 -8.59 11.21 2.57
N HIS A 266 -7.73 10.30 2.09
CA HIS A 266 -7.26 10.33 0.70
C HIS A 266 -8.40 10.14 -0.31
N ALA A 267 -9.34 9.25 -0.01
CA ALA A 267 -10.54 9.08 -0.85
C ALA A 267 -11.37 10.36 -0.90
N LEU A 268 -11.55 11.05 0.23
CA LEU A 268 -12.23 12.35 0.29
C LEU A 268 -11.50 13.42 -0.54
N ARG A 269 -10.16 13.51 -0.41
CA ARG A 269 -9.37 14.44 -1.22
C ARG A 269 -9.55 14.16 -2.71
N LYS A 270 -9.48 12.91 -3.13
CA LYS A 270 -9.66 12.50 -4.52
C LYS A 270 -11.05 12.84 -5.05
N ALA A 271 -12.11 12.55 -4.27
CA ALA A 271 -13.49 12.85 -4.65
C ALA A 271 -13.72 14.37 -4.83
N ASN A 272 -13.04 15.19 -4.03
CA ASN A 272 -13.11 16.65 -4.07
C ASN A 272 -12.01 17.30 -4.93
N LYS A 273 -11.27 16.50 -5.73
CA LYS A 273 -10.18 16.96 -6.62
C LYS A 273 -9.08 17.74 -5.89
N MET A 274 -8.91 17.50 -4.59
CA MET A 274 -7.88 18.13 -3.76
C MET A 274 -6.59 17.32 -3.85
N ARG A 275 -5.51 17.91 -4.33
CA ARG A 275 -4.20 17.26 -4.40
C ARG A 275 -3.66 17.03 -2.98
N VAL A 276 -2.96 15.91 -2.72
CA VAL A 276 -2.38 15.61 -1.40
C VAL A 276 -1.37 16.69 -0.97
N ARG A 277 -0.61 17.24 -1.90
CA ARG A 277 0.36 18.30 -1.62
C ARG A 277 -0.26 19.68 -1.31
N GLN A 278 -1.56 19.87 -1.57
CA GLN A 278 -2.28 21.04 -1.08
C GLN A 278 -2.53 20.85 0.41
N PRO A 279 -1.91 21.65 1.30
CA PRO A 279 -2.19 21.55 2.72
C PRO A 279 -3.63 21.96 3.01
N LEU A 280 -4.23 21.30 3.99
CA LEU A 280 -5.55 21.63 4.52
C LEU A 280 -5.44 22.01 5.99
N ARG A 281 -6.46 22.68 6.52
CA ARG A 281 -6.44 23.20 7.88
C ARG A 281 -6.51 22.08 8.91
N SER A 282 -7.50 21.21 8.80
CA SER A 282 -7.74 20.18 9.82
C SER A 282 -8.44 18.94 9.30
N LEU A 283 -8.23 17.87 10.05
CA LEU A 283 -9.02 16.66 10.03
C LEU A 283 -9.57 16.41 11.43
N ALA A 284 -10.86 16.14 11.55
CA ALA A 284 -11.44 15.58 12.77
C ALA A 284 -11.69 14.09 12.55
N VAL A 285 -11.28 13.27 13.52
CA VAL A 285 -11.51 11.82 13.56
C VAL A 285 -12.39 11.53 14.75
N ILE A 286 -13.59 11.05 14.50
CA ILE A 286 -14.59 10.74 15.50
C ILE A 286 -14.69 9.22 15.60
N THR A 287 -14.29 8.66 16.74
CA THR A 287 -14.16 7.23 16.97
C THR A 287 -14.51 6.87 18.41
N ASP A 288 -14.76 5.60 18.66
CA ASP A 288 -15.00 5.05 20.00
C ASP A 288 -13.73 4.91 20.86
N ALA A 289 -12.54 4.99 20.24
CA ALA A 289 -11.26 4.83 20.93
C ALA A 289 -10.25 5.94 20.54
N PRO A 290 -10.55 7.23 20.74
CA PRO A 290 -9.66 8.33 20.32
C PRO A 290 -8.30 8.29 21.01
N ALA A 291 -8.22 7.80 22.25
CA ALA A 291 -6.98 7.71 23.01
C ALA A 291 -5.96 6.76 22.36
N ALA A 292 -6.41 5.68 21.71
CA ALA A 292 -5.54 4.74 21.02
C ALA A 292 -4.86 5.36 19.78
N LEU A 293 -5.50 6.37 19.16
CA LEU A 293 -4.97 7.06 17.98
C LEU A 293 -4.09 8.27 18.35
N SER A 294 -4.15 8.75 19.60
CA SER A 294 -3.46 9.97 20.04
C SER A 294 -1.94 9.95 19.77
N PRO A 295 -1.20 8.85 19.98
CA PRO A 295 0.23 8.79 19.68
C PRO A 295 0.54 9.01 18.19
N PHE A 296 -0.41 8.72 17.31
CA PHE A 296 -0.25 8.75 15.85
C PHE A 296 -0.81 10.01 15.19
N ALA A 297 -1.31 10.98 15.96
CA ALA A 297 -1.90 12.20 15.40
C ALA A 297 -0.93 12.97 14.49
N ALA A 298 0.35 13.04 14.87
CA ALA A 298 1.38 13.68 14.04
C ALA A 298 1.63 12.92 12.73
N LEU A 299 1.63 11.58 12.76
CA LEU A 299 1.74 10.74 11.57
C LEU A 299 0.55 10.98 10.63
N VAL A 300 -0.67 10.99 11.15
CA VAL A 300 -1.89 11.28 10.37
C VAL A 300 -1.81 12.67 9.75
N ALA A 301 -1.38 13.68 10.51
CA ALA A 301 -1.24 15.05 10.02
C ALA A 301 -0.23 15.14 8.86
N SER A 302 0.92 14.47 9.00
CA SER A 302 1.97 14.42 7.97
C SER A 302 1.48 13.72 6.71
N GLU A 303 0.89 12.52 6.85
CA GLU A 303 0.39 11.72 5.75
C GLU A 303 -0.69 12.42 4.92
N LEU A 304 -1.54 13.15 5.60
CA LEU A 304 -2.65 13.87 4.97
C LEU A 304 -2.31 15.31 4.60
N ASN A 305 -1.12 15.79 4.97
CA ASN A 305 -0.75 17.18 4.81
C ASN A 305 -1.84 18.12 5.37
N VAL A 306 -2.23 17.89 6.64
CA VAL A 306 -3.14 18.77 7.40
C VAL A 306 -2.40 19.43 8.55
N LYS A 307 -2.81 20.65 8.93
CA LYS A 307 -2.15 21.40 10.01
C LYS A 307 -2.52 20.89 11.40
N ALA A 308 -3.70 20.32 11.55
CA ALA A 308 -4.19 19.80 12.82
C ALA A 308 -5.03 18.53 12.64
N VAL A 309 -4.94 17.62 13.61
CA VAL A 309 -5.80 16.45 13.73
C VAL A 309 -6.49 16.54 15.09
N ALA A 310 -7.82 16.58 15.08
CA ALA A 310 -8.66 16.49 16.28
C ALA A 310 -9.15 15.04 16.41
N LEU A 311 -9.04 14.49 17.60
CA LEU A 311 -9.52 13.15 17.95
C LEU A 311 -10.65 13.30 18.96
N GLU A 312 -11.84 12.86 18.58
CA GLU A 312 -13.06 13.06 19.37
C GLU A 312 -13.74 11.72 19.66
N ASP A 313 -14.30 11.62 20.84
CA ASP A 313 -15.11 10.46 21.20
C ASP A 313 -16.44 10.51 20.46
N LEU A 314 -16.85 9.39 19.88
CA LEU A 314 -18.11 9.25 19.16
C LEU A 314 -19.33 9.57 20.06
N ALA A 315 -19.24 9.31 21.36
CA ALA A 315 -20.29 9.59 22.36
C ALA A 315 -20.24 11.05 22.86
N SER A 316 -19.27 11.87 22.45
CA SER A 316 -19.12 13.24 22.92
C SER A 316 -20.12 14.20 22.28
N GLU A 317 -20.51 15.27 22.99
CA GLU A 317 -21.30 16.35 22.41
C GLU A 317 -20.57 17.04 21.25
N ALA A 318 -19.23 17.05 21.27
CA ALA A 318 -18.40 17.59 20.21
C ALA A 318 -18.61 16.85 18.87
N ALA A 319 -18.85 15.55 18.88
CA ALA A 319 -19.18 14.78 17.68
C ALA A 319 -20.41 15.33 16.94
N GLY A 320 -21.42 15.80 17.70
CA GLY A 320 -22.63 16.42 17.16
C GLY A 320 -22.40 17.78 16.48
N THR A 321 -21.32 18.49 16.83
CA THR A 321 -21.02 19.83 16.27
C THR A 321 -20.54 19.78 14.82
N TYR A 322 -20.05 18.63 14.35
CA TYR A 322 -19.60 18.44 12.98
C TYR A 322 -20.75 18.38 11.96
N GLY A 323 -22.00 18.53 12.44
CA GLY A 323 -23.15 18.61 11.54
C GLY A 323 -23.32 17.36 10.69
N VAL A 324 -23.05 16.20 11.27
CA VAL A 324 -23.11 14.91 10.58
C VAL A 324 -24.46 14.26 10.88
N VAL A 325 -25.17 13.85 9.84
CA VAL A 325 -26.44 13.13 9.96
C VAL A 325 -26.36 11.79 9.23
N THR A 326 -27.00 10.80 9.82
CA THR A 326 -27.19 9.53 9.11
C THR A 326 -28.29 9.71 8.08
N LYS A 327 -28.00 9.34 6.84
CA LYS A 327 -28.93 9.36 5.73
C LYS A 327 -29.31 7.94 5.35
N LEU A 328 -30.60 7.71 5.26
CA LEU A 328 -31.14 6.45 4.76
C LEU A 328 -31.27 6.51 3.23
N THR A 329 -30.62 5.58 2.54
CA THR A 329 -30.79 5.37 1.10
C THR A 329 -31.49 4.04 0.85
N VAL A 330 -32.62 4.05 0.19
CA VAL A 330 -33.42 2.83 -0.09
C VAL A 330 -32.95 2.21 -1.40
N ASN A 331 -32.59 0.92 -1.35
CA ASN A 331 -32.31 0.11 -2.53
C ASN A 331 -33.62 -0.34 -3.17
N ALA A 332 -34.14 0.46 -4.08
CA ALA A 332 -35.42 0.22 -4.75
C ALA A 332 -35.48 -1.14 -5.48
N ARG A 333 -34.34 -1.64 -5.98
CA ARG A 333 -34.26 -2.91 -6.69
C ARG A 333 -34.42 -4.10 -5.73
N ALA A 334 -33.81 -4.03 -4.58
CA ALA A 334 -33.91 -5.06 -3.55
C ALA A 334 -35.28 -5.02 -2.83
N ALA A 335 -35.75 -3.83 -2.49
CA ALA A 335 -37.00 -3.62 -1.78
C ALA A 335 -38.27 -3.87 -2.67
N GLY A 336 -38.14 -3.73 -4.00
CA GLY A 336 -39.23 -3.84 -4.96
C GLY A 336 -40.06 -5.12 -4.87
N PRO A 337 -39.44 -6.31 -4.85
CA PRO A 337 -40.18 -7.58 -4.78
C PRO A 337 -41.02 -7.73 -3.51
N ARG A 338 -40.59 -7.19 -2.36
CA ARG A 338 -41.31 -7.28 -1.08
C ARG A 338 -42.28 -6.13 -0.88
N LEU A 339 -41.87 -4.90 -1.15
CA LEU A 339 -42.67 -3.71 -0.84
C LEU A 339 -43.63 -3.31 -1.95
N GLY A 340 -43.41 -3.76 -3.19
CA GLY A 340 -44.31 -3.49 -4.31
C GLY A 340 -44.62 -1.99 -4.49
N LYS A 341 -45.85 -1.58 -4.39
CA LYS A 341 -46.32 -0.18 -4.56
C LYS A 341 -45.79 0.75 -3.44
N ASN A 342 -45.38 0.21 -2.30
CA ASN A 342 -44.96 1.00 -1.15
C ASN A 342 -43.47 1.48 -1.28
N VAL A 343 -42.70 0.97 -2.25
CA VAL A 343 -41.32 1.39 -2.47
C VAL A 343 -41.20 2.90 -2.64
N GLN A 344 -42.08 3.53 -3.38
CA GLN A 344 -42.06 4.97 -3.61
C GLN A 344 -42.34 5.78 -2.33
N ALA A 345 -43.26 5.27 -1.48
CA ALA A 345 -43.56 5.91 -0.20
C ALA A 345 -42.34 5.84 0.75
N VAL A 346 -41.68 4.70 0.81
CA VAL A 346 -40.46 4.50 1.62
C VAL A 346 -39.30 5.37 1.11
N ILE A 347 -39.07 5.47 -0.20
CA ILE A 347 -38.07 6.35 -0.79
C ILE A 347 -38.35 7.83 -0.45
N LYS A 348 -39.63 8.22 -0.51
CA LYS A 348 -40.03 9.57 -0.15
C LYS A 348 -39.76 9.84 1.33
N ALA A 349 -40.18 8.95 2.23
CA ALA A 349 -39.98 9.03 3.66
C ALA A 349 -38.44 9.12 3.99
N SER A 350 -37.61 8.30 3.35
CA SER A 350 -36.16 8.36 3.54
C SER A 350 -35.55 9.72 3.15
N ARG A 351 -36.06 10.36 2.11
CA ARG A 351 -35.60 11.70 1.66
C ARG A 351 -36.08 12.84 2.56
N GLU A 352 -37.28 12.69 3.13
CA GLU A 352 -37.89 13.69 4.02
C GLU A 352 -37.42 13.54 5.48
N GLY A 353 -36.57 12.55 5.77
CA GLY A 353 -36.09 12.27 7.13
C GLY A 353 -37.13 11.57 8.03
N ASP A 354 -38.25 11.10 7.46
CA ASP A 354 -39.29 10.34 8.16
C ASP A 354 -38.89 8.87 8.24
N TRP A 355 -37.82 8.61 9.00
CA TRP A 355 -37.31 7.27 9.27
C TRP A 355 -36.64 7.19 10.63
N SER A 356 -36.52 5.99 11.18
CA SER A 356 -35.85 5.72 12.44
C SER A 356 -35.16 4.37 12.44
N GLU A 357 -34.10 4.24 13.25
CA GLU A 357 -33.43 3.00 13.59
C GLU A 357 -33.60 2.77 15.09
N VAL A 358 -34.19 1.65 15.46
CA VAL A 358 -34.37 1.24 16.84
C VAL A 358 -34.00 -0.23 16.97
N ASP A 359 -33.04 -0.56 17.84
CA ASP A 359 -32.55 -1.93 18.06
C ASP A 359 -32.12 -2.65 16.76
N GLY A 360 -31.51 -1.91 15.83
CA GLY A 360 -31.06 -2.45 14.54
C GLY A 360 -32.17 -2.64 13.50
N VAL A 361 -33.40 -2.24 13.80
CA VAL A 361 -34.51 -2.26 12.86
C VAL A 361 -34.71 -0.86 12.26
N VAL A 362 -34.59 -0.77 10.94
CA VAL A 362 -34.80 0.49 10.22
C VAL A 362 -36.22 0.54 9.68
N THR A 363 -36.94 1.62 10.02
CA THR A 363 -38.29 1.90 9.51
C THR A 363 -38.32 3.22 8.75
N ALA A 364 -39.01 3.31 7.63
CA ALA A 364 -39.19 4.53 6.87
C ALA A 364 -40.66 4.68 6.46
N GLY A 365 -41.29 5.84 6.80
CA GLY A 365 -42.73 6.03 6.58
C GLY A 365 -43.58 4.97 7.28
N GLY A 366 -43.15 4.48 8.44
CA GLY A 366 -43.82 3.44 9.21
C GLY A 366 -43.66 2.02 8.64
N ILE A 367 -42.85 1.80 7.62
CA ILE A 367 -42.60 0.49 7.00
C ILE A 367 -41.18 0.04 7.36
N GLU A 368 -41.07 -1.16 7.93
CA GLU A 368 -39.81 -1.81 8.23
C GLU A 368 -39.05 -2.24 6.97
N LEU A 369 -37.75 -1.99 6.94
CA LEU A 369 -36.84 -2.38 5.85
C LEU A 369 -36.00 -3.59 6.28
N ALA A 370 -35.86 -4.56 5.38
CA ALA A 370 -35.01 -5.73 5.60
C ALA A 370 -33.56 -5.42 5.21
N GLU A 371 -32.65 -6.23 5.72
CA GLU A 371 -31.22 -6.16 5.37
C GLU A 371 -31.03 -6.27 3.84
N GLY A 372 -30.20 -5.38 3.27
CA GLY A 372 -29.99 -5.27 1.82
C GLY A 372 -31.00 -4.39 1.08
N GLU A 373 -32.14 -4.03 1.68
CA GLU A 373 -33.13 -3.12 1.08
C GLU A 373 -32.78 -1.64 1.30
N TYR A 374 -31.82 -1.35 2.16
CA TYR A 374 -31.35 -0.01 2.49
C TYR A 374 -29.85 0.05 2.73
N GLU A 375 -29.34 1.25 2.70
CA GLU A 375 -27.99 1.61 3.11
C GLU A 375 -28.07 2.84 4.02
N LEU A 376 -27.42 2.77 5.17
CA LEU A 376 -27.22 3.91 6.05
C LEU A 376 -25.86 4.54 5.74
N SER A 377 -25.87 5.81 5.37
CA SER A 377 -24.65 6.56 5.09
C SER A 377 -24.58 7.82 5.96
N THR A 378 -23.41 8.11 6.50
CA THR A 378 -23.16 9.34 7.23
C THR A 378 -22.80 10.44 6.25
N VAL A 379 -23.53 11.55 6.29
CA VAL A 379 -23.34 12.70 5.42
C VAL A 379 -23.25 13.98 6.25
N ALA A 380 -22.53 14.98 5.75
CA ALA A 380 -22.55 16.29 6.38
C ALA A 380 -23.96 16.90 6.24
N SER A 381 -24.53 17.41 7.33
CA SER A 381 -25.85 18.04 7.36
C SER A 381 -25.85 19.52 6.94
N GLY A 382 -24.67 20.10 6.64
CA GLY A 382 -24.54 21.50 6.25
C GLY A 382 -24.84 21.69 4.77
N GLU A 383 -25.82 22.55 4.44
CA GLU A 383 -25.96 23.21 3.13
C GLU A 383 -24.84 24.27 2.94
N GLY A 384 -23.58 23.94 3.25
CA GLY A 384 -22.41 24.72 2.92
C GLY A 384 -21.74 24.06 1.72
N GLU A 385 -21.96 24.56 0.53
CA GLU A 385 -21.25 24.12 -0.65
C GLU A 385 -19.73 24.13 -0.36
N GLY A 386 -19.13 22.95 -0.18
CA GLY A 386 -17.71 22.77 -0.43
C GLY A 386 -16.73 23.01 0.70
N GLU A 387 -17.13 23.31 1.95
CA GLU A 387 -16.14 23.60 3.01
C GLU A 387 -15.69 22.37 3.82
N VAL A 388 -16.49 21.31 3.89
CA VAL A 388 -16.13 20.07 4.61
C VAL A 388 -16.52 18.82 3.81
N ALA A 389 -15.74 17.74 3.97
CA ALA A 389 -16.05 16.43 3.43
C ALA A 389 -16.03 15.39 4.54
N VAL A 390 -16.97 14.43 4.50
CA VAL A 390 -17.17 13.40 5.52
C VAL A 390 -17.05 12.01 4.91
N ALA A 391 -16.40 11.09 5.62
CA ALA A 391 -16.39 9.68 5.30
C ALA A 391 -16.59 8.83 6.55
N VAL A 392 -17.39 7.77 6.43
CA VAL A 392 -17.55 6.75 7.46
C VAL A 392 -16.34 5.81 7.43
N LEU A 393 -15.89 5.39 8.60
CA LEU A 393 -14.80 4.44 8.75
C LEU A 393 -15.34 3.00 8.86
N PRO A 394 -14.72 2.02 8.19
CA PRO A 394 -15.17 0.63 8.24
C PRO A 394 -15.26 0.06 9.68
N GLY A 395 -14.32 0.43 10.54
CA GLY A 395 -14.29 0.02 11.95
C GLY A 395 -15.21 0.85 12.87
N GLY A 396 -16.17 1.63 12.33
CA GLY A 396 -17.07 2.52 13.09
C GLY A 396 -16.55 3.95 13.23
N GLY A 397 -17.45 4.92 13.49
CA GLY A 397 -17.11 6.35 13.50
C GLY A 397 -16.94 6.95 12.10
N PHE A 398 -16.41 8.16 12.03
CA PHE A 398 -16.28 8.91 10.79
C PHE A 398 -15.16 9.94 10.87
N ILE A 399 -14.78 10.49 9.73
CA ILE A 399 -13.83 11.59 9.62
C ILE A 399 -14.47 12.80 8.96
N VAL A 400 -14.03 13.98 9.34
CA VAL A 400 -14.44 15.27 8.76
C VAL A 400 -13.20 16.01 8.32
N LEU A 401 -13.07 16.22 7.02
CA LEU A 401 -11.94 16.91 6.39
C LEU A 401 -12.36 18.35 6.04
N ASP A 402 -11.66 19.35 6.57
CA ASP A 402 -11.84 20.76 6.22
C ASP A 402 -11.22 21.02 4.85
N LEU A 403 -12.03 21.40 3.88
CA LEU A 403 -11.64 21.69 2.51
C LEU A 403 -11.44 23.20 2.24
N ALA A 404 -11.77 24.05 3.20
CA ALA A 404 -11.63 25.48 3.06
C ALA A 404 -10.15 25.89 2.91
N LEU A 405 -9.87 26.71 1.91
CA LEU A 405 -8.53 27.21 1.64
C LEU A 405 -8.45 28.70 1.91
N ASP A 406 -7.65 29.10 2.88
CA ASP A 406 -7.25 30.50 3.07
C ASP A 406 -6.04 30.86 2.17
N ALA A 407 -5.60 32.11 2.26
CA ALA A 407 -4.49 32.62 1.46
C ALA A 407 -3.17 31.88 1.78
N ASP A 408 -2.93 31.56 3.05
CA ASP A 408 -1.70 30.93 3.51
C ASP A 408 -1.62 29.47 3.03
N LEU A 409 -2.72 28.72 3.13
CA LEU A 409 -2.79 27.34 2.62
C LEU A 409 -2.63 27.29 1.09
N ARG A 410 -3.18 28.28 0.37
CA ARG A 410 -2.96 28.36 -1.08
C ARG A 410 -1.51 28.68 -1.41
N ALA A 411 -0.88 29.60 -0.67
CA ALA A 411 0.52 29.98 -0.87
C ALA A 411 1.46 28.79 -0.61
N GLU A 412 1.24 28.03 0.47
CA GLU A 412 2.02 26.83 0.76
C GLU A 412 1.76 25.73 -0.29
N GLY A 413 0.51 25.54 -0.71
CA GLY A 413 0.16 24.60 -1.78
C GLY A 413 0.90 24.92 -3.09
N TYR A 414 0.96 26.19 -3.44
CA TYR A 414 1.74 26.66 -4.57
C TYR A 414 3.23 26.35 -4.42
N ALA A 415 3.83 26.64 -3.26
CA ALA A 415 5.24 26.35 -3.01
C ALA A 415 5.56 24.85 -3.16
N ARG A 416 4.67 23.95 -2.71
CA ARG A 416 4.81 22.49 -2.88
C ARG A 416 4.67 22.05 -4.34
N ASP A 417 3.82 22.72 -5.12
CA ASP A 417 3.73 22.49 -6.57
C ASP A 417 5.03 22.91 -7.28
N VAL A 418 5.65 24.03 -6.87
CA VAL A 418 6.97 24.46 -7.36
C VAL A 418 8.05 23.43 -7.00
N VAL A 419 8.13 23.01 -5.73
CA VAL A 419 9.09 21.99 -5.29
C VAL A 419 8.99 20.72 -6.15
N ARG A 420 7.77 20.23 -6.37
CA ARG A 420 7.58 19.07 -7.24
C ARG A 420 8.12 19.30 -8.64
N GLN A 421 7.80 20.43 -9.24
CA GLN A 421 8.24 20.75 -10.60
C GLN A 421 9.78 20.83 -10.70
N VAL A 422 10.44 21.37 -9.67
CA VAL A 422 11.90 21.38 -9.58
C VAL A 422 12.46 19.95 -9.44
N GLN A 423 11.82 19.09 -8.63
CA GLN A 423 12.25 17.69 -8.50
C GLN A 423 12.07 16.91 -9.83
N ASP A 424 10.98 17.17 -10.56
CA ASP A 424 10.78 16.60 -11.90
C ASP A 424 11.88 17.09 -12.88
N ALA A 425 12.28 18.36 -12.81
CA ALA A 425 13.36 18.93 -13.60
C ALA A 425 14.74 18.37 -13.21
N ARG A 426 15.02 18.17 -11.91
CA ARG A 426 16.24 17.49 -11.42
C ARG A 426 16.38 16.09 -12.00
N LYS A 427 15.28 15.33 -11.97
CA LYS A 427 15.22 13.98 -12.55
C LYS A 427 15.43 13.99 -14.06
N ALA A 428 14.84 14.95 -14.77
CA ALA A 428 15.04 15.09 -16.22
C ALA A 428 16.48 15.47 -16.60
N ALA A 429 17.20 16.14 -15.69
CA ALA A 429 18.62 16.49 -15.84
C ALA A 429 19.57 15.39 -15.32
N ASP A 430 19.04 14.19 -14.96
CA ASP A 430 19.81 13.05 -14.42
C ASP A 430 20.70 13.40 -13.20
N LEU A 431 20.21 14.30 -12.35
CA LEU A 431 20.94 14.70 -11.15
C LEU A 431 20.78 13.65 -10.03
N HIS A 432 21.85 13.45 -9.28
CA HIS A 432 21.82 12.59 -8.10
C HIS A 432 20.94 13.21 -7.00
N VAL A 433 20.38 12.38 -6.11
CA VAL A 433 19.48 12.83 -5.03
C VAL A 433 20.16 13.81 -4.06
N SER A 434 21.47 13.71 -3.88
CA SER A 434 22.29 14.58 -3.01
C SER A 434 22.86 15.80 -3.72
N ASP A 435 22.74 15.91 -5.05
CA ASP A 435 23.30 17.03 -5.80
C ASP A 435 22.67 18.35 -5.36
N ARG A 436 23.52 19.36 -5.15
CA ARG A 436 23.11 20.74 -4.85
C ARG A 436 22.97 21.52 -6.15
N ILE A 437 22.00 22.43 -6.21
CA ILE A 437 21.70 23.18 -7.42
C ILE A 437 21.69 24.70 -7.17
N GLU A 438 21.97 25.47 -8.21
CA GLU A 438 21.55 26.85 -8.35
C GLU A 438 20.22 26.86 -9.09
N LEU A 439 19.21 27.49 -8.49
CA LEU A 439 17.83 27.46 -8.96
C LEU A 439 17.35 28.85 -9.31
N ARG A 440 16.78 29.00 -10.51
CA ARG A 440 16.08 30.20 -10.94
C ARG A 440 14.65 29.84 -11.30
N LEU A 441 13.69 30.56 -10.75
CA LEU A 441 12.26 30.36 -10.96
C LEU A 441 11.63 31.60 -11.58
N GLY A 442 11.11 31.47 -12.80
CA GLY A 442 10.20 32.44 -13.39
C GLY A 442 8.81 32.28 -12.79
N VAL A 443 8.33 33.27 -12.08
CA VAL A 443 7.08 33.23 -11.29
C VAL A 443 6.17 34.36 -11.74
N THR A 444 4.88 34.08 -11.96
CA THR A 444 3.90 35.11 -12.32
C THR A 444 3.68 36.09 -11.17
N GLU A 445 3.31 37.31 -11.49
CA GLU A 445 3.09 38.38 -10.49
C GLU A 445 2.09 37.94 -9.40
N HIS A 446 1.05 37.21 -9.79
CA HIS A 446 0.05 36.64 -8.87
C HIS A 446 0.64 35.70 -7.80
N HIS A 447 1.68 34.96 -8.13
CA HIS A 447 2.29 33.96 -7.25
C HIS A 447 3.60 34.41 -6.60
N LEU A 448 4.10 35.61 -6.96
CA LEU A 448 5.40 36.11 -6.51
C LEU A 448 5.48 36.22 -4.97
N ALA A 449 4.42 36.76 -4.36
CA ALA A 449 4.35 36.87 -2.90
C ALA A 449 4.39 35.49 -2.20
N ALA A 450 3.69 34.48 -2.73
CA ALA A 450 3.70 33.11 -2.23
C ALA A 450 5.08 32.48 -2.35
N ALA A 451 5.74 32.64 -3.51
CA ALA A 451 7.09 32.16 -3.73
C ALA A 451 8.12 32.79 -2.78
N GLN A 452 7.99 34.11 -2.53
CA GLN A 452 8.85 34.85 -1.60
C GLN A 452 8.64 34.39 -0.15
N THR A 453 7.39 34.23 0.29
CA THR A 453 7.06 33.77 1.65
C THR A 453 7.63 32.38 1.92
N HIS A 454 7.61 31.48 0.93
CA HIS A 454 8.07 30.10 1.06
C HIS A 454 9.45 29.85 0.44
N ARG A 455 10.25 30.90 0.22
CA ARG A 455 11.56 30.80 -0.44
C ARG A 455 12.50 29.80 0.25
N GLU A 456 12.62 29.88 1.57
CA GLU A 456 13.49 28.98 2.35
C GLU A 456 13.03 27.53 2.27
N PHE A 457 11.71 27.31 2.33
CA PHE A 457 11.11 25.98 2.15
C PHE A 457 11.45 25.40 0.75
N ILE A 458 11.23 26.19 -0.32
CA ILE A 458 11.54 25.75 -1.68
C ILE A 458 13.03 25.42 -1.81
N ALA A 459 13.92 26.29 -1.31
CA ALA A 459 15.37 26.07 -1.40
C ALA A 459 15.81 24.79 -0.67
N LYS A 460 15.30 24.58 0.56
CA LYS A 460 15.59 23.39 1.37
C LYS A 460 15.15 22.10 0.68
N GLU A 461 13.87 22.04 0.25
CA GLU A 461 13.29 20.83 -0.35
C GLU A 461 13.86 20.50 -1.73
N THR A 462 14.52 21.45 -2.38
CA THR A 462 15.13 21.27 -3.71
C THR A 462 16.65 21.16 -3.67
N LEU A 463 17.27 21.27 -2.48
CA LEU A 463 18.73 21.36 -2.26
C LEU A 463 19.35 22.52 -3.03
N ALA A 464 18.62 23.62 -3.19
CA ALA A 464 19.14 24.81 -3.84
C ALA A 464 20.05 25.61 -2.87
N VAL A 465 21.29 25.84 -3.28
CA VAL A 465 22.25 26.69 -2.55
C VAL A 465 22.03 28.18 -2.85
N ALA A 466 21.47 28.44 -4.02
CA ALA A 466 21.01 29.77 -4.44
C ALA A 466 19.65 29.65 -5.11
N LEU A 467 18.74 30.57 -4.79
CA LEU A 467 17.41 30.65 -5.39
C LEU A 467 17.15 32.09 -5.85
N GLU A 468 16.92 32.27 -7.14
CA GLU A 468 16.47 33.53 -7.72
C GLU A 468 15.01 33.42 -8.16
N LEU A 469 14.24 34.47 -7.91
CA LEU A 469 12.83 34.60 -8.32
C LEU A 469 12.68 35.71 -9.32
N ASP A 470 12.36 35.40 -10.55
CA ASP A 470 12.17 36.36 -11.64
C ASP A 470 10.67 36.50 -11.94
N PRO A 471 10.11 37.72 -11.89
CA PRO A 471 8.73 37.92 -12.32
C PRO A 471 8.61 37.71 -13.84
N ILE A 472 7.62 36.91 -14.25
CA ILE A 472 7.29 36.67 -15.65
C ILE A 472 5.84 36.98 -15.95
N ALA A 473 5.52 37.23 -17.22
CA ALA A 473 4.13 37.36 -17.65
C ALA A 473 3.40 35.98 -17.65
N ASP A 474 2.09 36.00 -17.41
CA ASP A 474 1.28 34.78 -17.43
C ASP A 474 1.37 34.02 -18.78
N ALA A 475 1.56 34.73 -19.87
CA ALA A 475 1.71 34.17 -21.20
C ALA A 475 3.03 33.36 -21.40
N ASP A 476 4.04 33.64 -20.57
CA ASP A 476 5.35 32.96 -20.62
C ASP A 476 5.39 31.68 -19.78
N LEU A 477 4.34 31.42 -18.95
CA LEU A 477 4.25 30.24 -18.13
C LEU A 477 3.60 29.09 -18.94
N PRO A 478 4.26 27.93 -19.07
CA PRO A 478 3.66 26.76 -19.73
C PRO A 478 2.37 26.31 -19.04
N GLU A 479 1.38 25.89 -19.82
CA GLU A 479 0.08 25.43 -19.29
C GLU A 479 0.25 24.30 -18.26
N GLY A 480 -0.35 24.47 -17.10
CA GLY A 480 -0.27 23.51 -15.99
C GLY A 480 1.01 23.56 -15.14
N SER A 481 1.93 24.49 -15.45
CA SER A 481 3.15 24.72 -14.67
C SER A 481 2.90 25.69 -13.52
N ALA A 482 3.61 25.49 -12.39
CA ALA A 482 3.59 26.40 -11.24
C ALA A 482 4.64 27.53 -11.42
N ALA A 483 5.78 27.22 -12.06
CA ALA A 483 6.86 28.16 -12.34
C ALA A 483 7.63 27.74 -13.60
N LEU A 484 8.36 28.66 -14.21
CA LEU A 484 9.37 28.33 -15.20
C LEU A 484 10.67 27.97 -14.46
N VAL A 485 11.09 26.70 -14.56
CA VAL A 485 12.24 26.17 -13.82
C VAL A 485 13.50 26.19 -14.69
N SER A 486 14.57 26.82 -14.18
CA SER A 486 15.93 26.70 -14.70
C SER A 486 16.84 26.32 -13.55
N LEU A 487 17.61 25.24 -13.72
CA LEU A 487 18.54 24.75 -12.70
C LEU A 487 19.89 24.43 -13.31
N ALA A 488 20.94 24.60 -12.50
CA ALA A 488 22.31 24.21 -12.82
C ALA A 488 22.89 23.45 -11.62
N LEU A 489 23.73 22.46 -11.87
CA LEU A 489 24.48 21.77 -10.83
C LEU A 489 25.43 22.78 -10.13
N TYR A 490 25.36 22.87 -8.80
CA TYR A 490 26.28 23.69 -8.06
C TYR A 490 27.67 23.07 -8.07
N GLN A 491 28.62 23.77 -8.70
CA GLN A 491 30.04 23.42 -8.67
C GLN A 491 30.69 24.23 -7.54
N GLY A 492 30.64 23.68 -6.30
CA GLY A 492 31.34 24.30 -5.18
C GLY A 492 32.83 24.44 -5.45
N ASP A 493 33.52 25.37 -4.74
CA ASP A 493 34.94 25.53 -4.80
C ASP A 493 35.64 24.19 -4.56
N ASN A 494 36.33 23.71 -5.57
CA ASN A 494 36.86 22.36 -5.76
C ASN A 494 38.03 22.12 -4.79
N THR A 495 37.76 21.69 -3.56
CA THR A 495 38.83 21.23 -2.61
C THR A 495 38.57 19.81 -2.07
N ASP A 496 37.54 19.08 -2.54
CA ASP A 496 37.41 17.66 -2.16
C ASP A 496 36.82 16.83 -3.31
N GLN A 497 37.59 16.64 -4.38
CA GLN A 497 37.35 15.63 -5.41
C GLN A 497 38.23 14.42 -5.16
N SER A 498 37.90 13.62 -4.13
CA SER A 498 38.42 12.26 -4.05
C SER A 498 37.23 11.30 -3.86
N ALA A 499 37.03 10.46 -4.87
CA ALA A 499 36.16 9.30 -4.94
C ALA A 499 34.78 9.51 -5.57
N LYS A 500 34.74 9.66 -6.91
CA LYS A 500 33.65 9.04 -7.69
C LYS A 500 34.08 7.60 -7.99
N PRO A 501 33.31 6.57 -7.60
CA PRO A 501 33.56 5.22 -8.11
C PRO A 501 33.23 5.21 -9.62
N ASP A 502 34.19 4.74 -10.41
CA ASP A 502 34.10 4.59 -11.87
C ASP A 502 32.97 3.61 -12.22
N GLN A 503 31.86 4.13 -12.75
CA GLN A 503 30.70 3.34 -13.20
C GLN A 503 30.93 2.64 -14.56
N SER A 504 32.15 2.70 -15.13
CA SER A 504 32.45 2.06 -16.43
C SER A 504 32.75 0.55 -16.32
N ALA A 505 32.78 -0.05 -15.13
CA ALA A 505 33.18 -1.45 -14.94
C ALA A 505 32.01 -2.47 -14.90
N ILE A 506 30.75 -2.03 -15.04
CA ILE A 506 29.59 -2.95 -14.98
C ILE A 506 28.93 -3.19 -16.36
N ALA A 507 29.38 -2.51 -17.41
CA ALA A 507 28.78 -2.62 -18.74
C ALA A 507 29.46 -3.64 -19.68
N ASP A 508 30.48 -4.40 -19.22
CA ASP A 508 31.28 -5.26 -20.13
C ASP A 508 31.41 -6.73 -19.65
N GLN A 509 30.31 -7.34 -19.14
CA GLN A 509 30.21 -8.79 -18.95
C GLN A 509 28.86 -9.36 -19.45
N GLY A 510 28.43 -8.96 -20.61
CA GLY A 510 27.19 -9.42 -21.24
C GLY A 510 27.33 -9.84 -22.70
N ASP A 511 28.51 -10.36 -23.14
CA ASP A 511 28.64 -11.06 -24.41
C ASP A 511 29.82 -12.05 -24.34
N ASN A 512 29.55 -13.27 -23.92
CA ASN A 512 30.21 -14.52 -24.28
C ASN A 512 29.96 -15.63 -23.23
N ALA A 513 28.90 -16.42 -23.43
CA ALA A 513 28.84 -17.90 -23.38
C ALA A 513 27.38 -18.34 -23.35
#